data_dfea75a479e3e534059745fa92a7ad91
#
_entry.id   dfea75a479e3e534059745fa92a7ad91
#
_cell.length_a   1.000
_cell.length_b   1.000
_cell.length_c   1.000
_cell.angle_alpha   90.00
_cell.angle_beta   90.00
_cell.angle_gamma   90.00
#
_symmetry.space_group_name_H-M   'P 1'
#
loop_
_entity.id
_entity.type
_entity.pdbx_description
1 polymer ?
#
loop_
_entity_poly.entity_id
_entity_poly.type
_entity_poly.pdbx_seq_one_letter_code
_entity_poly.pdbx_strand_id
1 'polypeptide(L)' 'MTDIEWQPLPPLWPAPAVWTDVGDLMLLVYTQDGVPTWEVTRRAKSRNRDELIANGTADTFAAAKAAALFEARTQSSE' A
#
# COMPACT_ATOMS: atom_id res chain seq x y z
N MET A 1 -18.61 5.02 -8.56
CA MET A 1 -17.24 4.49 -8.32
C MET A 1 -16.47 5.45 -7.44
N THR A 2 -15.81 4.93 -6.46
CA THR A 2 -15.07 5.77 -5.51
C THR A 2 -13.60 5.81 -5.88
N ASP A 3 -13.07 7.01 -5.99
CA ASP A 3 -11.65 7.17 -6.23
C ASP A 3 -10.88 6.94 -4.94
N ILE A 4 -9.75 6.27 -5.09
CA ILE A 4 -8.85 6.07 -3.96
C ILE A 4 -8.03 7.34 -3.79
N GLU A 5 -8.04 7.85 -2.58
CA GLU A 5 -7.30 9.05 -2.26
C GLU A 5 -6.04 8.68 -1.49
N TRP A 6 -4.90 8.86 -2.13
CA TRP A 6 -3.61 8.55 -1.52
C TRP A 6 -3.15 9.72 -0.67
N GLN A 7 -2.62 9.41 0.51
CA GLN A 7 -2.12 10.41 1.44
C GLN A 7 -0.60 10.37 1.46
N PRO A 8 0.04 11.53 1.58
CA PRO A 8 1.51 11.52 1.66
C PRO A 8 1.98 11.00 3.02
N LEU A 9 3.11 10.31 3.01
CA LEU A 9 3.74 9.88 4.24
C LEU A 9 4.59 11.02 4.81
N PRO A 10 4.89 10.94 6.12
CA PRO A 10 5.73 11.96 6.75
C PRO A 10 7.09 12.10 6.09
N PRO A 11 7.74 13.25 6.24
CA PRO A 11 9.05 13.48 5.60
C PRO A 11 10.15 12.52 6.00
N LEU A 12 9.92 11.71 7.02
CA LEU A 12 10.92 10.72 7.43
C LEU A 12 11.08 9.60 6.42
N TRP A 13 10.08 9.43 5.55
CA TRP A 13 10.14 8.41 4.52
C TRP A 13 10.83 8.94 3.27
N PRO A 14 11.55 8.07 2.54
CA PRO A 14 12.08 8.49 1.25
C PRO A 14 10.94 8.89 0.32
N ALA A 15 11.09 10.02 -0.30
CA ALA A 15 10.06 10.50 -1.23
C ALA A 15 10.26 9.86 -2.60
N PRO A 16 9.19 9.64 -3.35
CA PRO A 16 7.80 9.78 -2.94
C PRO A 16 7.32 8.57 -2.14
N ALA A 17 6.40 8.81 -1.23
CA ALA A 17 5.80 7.74 -0.45
C ALA A 17 4.36 8.14 -0.11
N VAL A 18 3.43 7.22 -0.33
CA VAL A 18 2.01 7.48 -0.11
C VAL A 18 1.36 6.24 0.49
N TRP A 19 0.20 6.43 1.09
CA TRP A 19 -0.56 5.33 1.67
C TRP A 19 -2.04 5.60 1.52
N THR A 20 -2.82 4.56 1.64
CA THR A 20 -4.27 4.68 1.69
C THR A 20 -4.86 3.46 2.38
N ASP A 21 -6.13 3.56 2.76
CA ASP A 21 -6.87 2.45 3.36
C ASP A 21 -7.89 1.92 2.37
N VAL A 22 -8.04 0.61 2.34
CA VAL A 22 -9.09 -0.04 1.59
C VAL A 22 -9.70 -1.08 2.53
N GLY A 23 -10.88 -0.78 3.10
CA GLY A 23 -11.46 -1.64 4.11
C GLY A 23 -10.56 -1.73 5.32
N ASP A 24 -10.21 -2.93 5.72
CA ASP A 24 -9.31 -3.13 6.85
C ASP A 24 -7.86 -3.32 6.42
N LEU A 25 -7.58 -3.04 5.14
CA LEU A 25 -6.23 -3.14 4.61
C LEU A 25 -5.61 -1.77 4.47
N MET A 26 -4.31 -1.69 4.70
CA MET A 26 -3.54 -0.48 4.49
C MET A 26 -2.56 -0.73 3.35
N LEU A 27 -2.59 0.15 2.37
CA LEU A 27 -1.71 0.07 1.21
C LEU A 27 -0.63 1.12 1.36
N LEU A 28 0.60 0.71 1.08
CA LEU A 28 1.76 1.58 1.20
C LEU A 28 2.56 1.49 -0.09
N VAL A 29 2.90 2.63 -0.68
CA VAL A 29 3.72 2.67 -1.89
C VAL A 29 4.85 3.66 -1.65
N TYR A 30 6.07 3.20 -1.86
CA TYR A 30 7.24 4.03 -1.61
C TYR A 30 8.35 3.61 -2.57
N THR A 31 9.43 4.37 -2.55
CA THR A 31 10.59 4.08 -3.39
C THR A 31 11.71 3.57 -2.50
N GLN A 32 12.24 2.41 -2.84
CA GLN A 32 13.37 1.82 -2.11
C GLN A 32 14.51 1.60 -3.09
N ASP A 33 15.63 2.28 -2.85
CA ASP A 33 16.79 2.19 -3.73
C ASP A 33 16.44 2.51 -5.19
N GLY A 34 15.57 3.50 -5.35
CA GLY A 34 15.15 3.91 -6.68
C GLY A 34 14.10 3.03 -7.33
N VAL A 35 13.60 2.03 -6.62
CA VAL A 35 12.62 1.09 -7.16
C VAL A 35 11.28 1.30 -6.49
N PRO A 36 10.22 1.56 -7.27
CA PRO A 36 8.87 1.67 -6.69
C PRO A 36 8.46 0.35 -6.04
N THR A 37 8.08 0.43 -4.78
CA THR A 37 7.77 -0.74 -3.96
C THR A 37 6.39 -0.54 -3.33
N TRP A 38 5.64 -1.62 -3.19
CA TRP A 38 4.32 -1.54 -2.60
C TRP A 38 4.13 -2.64 -1.57
N GLU A 39 3.26 -2.36 -0.59
CA GLU A 39 2.91 -3.31 0.46
C GLU A 39 1.43 -3.21 0.76
N VAL A 40 0.82 -4.35 1.05
CA VAL A 40 -0.56 -4.42 1.52
C VAL A 40 -0.53 -5.10 2.87
N THR A 41 -1.06 -4.42 3.88
CA THR A 41 -1.00 -4.87 5.26
C THR A 41 -2.42 -4.88 5.83
N ARG A 42 -2.76 -5.93 6.58
CA ARG A 42 -4.02 -5.97 7.31
C ARG A 42 -3.79 -5.41 8.71
N ARG A 43 -4.60 -4.44 9.08
CA ARG A 43 -4.47 -3.83 10.40
C ARG A 43 -4.85 -4.80 11.49
N ALA A 44 -4.07 -4.82 12.55
CA ALA A 44 -4.39 -5.61 13.71
C ALA A 44 -5.58 -4.99 14.42
N LYS A 45 -6.46 -5.83 14.91
CA LYS A 45 -7.64 -5.37 15.63
C LYS A 45 -7.40 -5.28 17.13
N SER A 46 -6.24 -5.72 17.58
CA SER A 46 -5.93 -5.71 19.00
C SER A 46 -4.43 -5.52 19.15
N ARG A 47 -3.83 -6.23 20.08
CA ARG A 47 -2.41 -6.09 20.34
C ARG A 47 -1.52 -6.77 19.32
N ASN A 48 -2.11 -7.55 18.44
CA ASN A 48 -1.33 -8.24 17.43
C ASN A 48 -0.71 -7.25 16.47
N ARG A 49 0.40 -7.64 15.89
CA ARG A 49 1.04 -6.83 14.88
C ARG A 49 0.22 -6.85 13.61
N ASP A 50 0.32 -5.78 12.85
CA ASP A 50 -0.26 -5.76 11.53
C ASP A 50 0.37 -6.87 10.70
N GLU A 51 -0.44 -7.47 9.86
CA GLU A 51 -0.03 -8.61 9.07
C GLU A 51 0.24 -8.19 7.65
N LEU A 52 1.46 -8.44 7.16
CA LEU A 52 1.80 -8.18 5.78
C LEU A 52 1.11 -9.23 4.91
N ILE A 53 0.22 -8.77 4.03
CA ILE A 53 -0.55 -9.65 3.16
C ILE A 53 0.22 -9.91 1.86
N ALA A 54 0.78 -8.86 1.28
CA ALA A 54 1.47 -8.96 0.00
C ALA A 54 2.40 -7.77 -0.16
N ASN A 55 3.41 -7.95 -1.00
CA ASN A 55 4.29 -6.85 -1.37
C ASN A 55 4.92 -7.15 -2.72
N GLY A 56 5.59 -6.15 -3.26
CA GLY A 56 6.25 -6.32 -4.53
C GLY A 56 6.86 -5.04 -5.01
N THR A 57 7.40 -5.08 -6.24
CA THR A 57 7.98 -3.92 -6.86
C THR A 57 7.33 -3.71 -8.23
N ALA A 58 7.56 -2.54 -8.82
CA ALA A 58 7.01 -2.22 -10.13
C ALA A 58 7.97 -1.31 -10.86
N ASP A 59 7.72 -1.13 -12.15
CA ASP A 59 8.59 -0.29 -12.98
C ASP A 59 8.37 1.20 -12.73
N THR A 60 7.17 1.57 -12.35
CA THR A 60 6.83 2.97 -12.09
C THR A 60 6.04 3.07 -10.80
N PHE A 61 6.00 4.28 -10.26
CA PHE A 61 5.24 4.54 -9.06
C PHE A 61 3.74 4.29 -9.29
N ALA A 62 3.25 4.70 -10.44
CA ALA A 62 1.85 4.48 -10.79
C ALA A 62 1.53 2.99 -10.89
N ALA A 63 2.45 2.21 -11.46
CA ALA A 63 2.24 0.76 -11.55
C ALA A 63 2.25 0.12 -10.17
N ALA A 64 3.07 0.63 -9.25
CA ALA A 64 3.10 0.12 -7.89
C ALA A 64 1.77 0.38 -7.19
N LYS A 65 1.20 1.58 -7.37
CA LYS A 65 -0.11 1.88 -6.82
C LYS A 65 -1.18 0.94 -7.37
N ALA A 66 -1.15 0.71 -8.67
CA ALA A 66 -2.12 -0.17 -9.31
C ALA A 66 -1.99 -1.60 -8.80
N ALA A 67 -0.76 -2.07 -8.60
CA ALA A 67 -0.53 -3.42 -8.11
C ALA A 67 -1.05 -3.57 -6.68
N ALA A 68 -0.80 -2.57 -5.82
CA ALA A 68 -1.29 -2.60 -4.46
C ALA A 68 -2.82 -2.62 -4.41
N LEU A 69 -3.46 -1.80 -5.25
CA LEU A 69 -4.91 -1.76 -5.31
C LEU A 69 -5.49 -3.08 -5.81
N PHE A 70 -4.86 -3.66 -6.82
CA PHE A 70 -5.31 -4.93 -7.33
C PHE A 70 -5.25 -6.00 -6.25
N GLU A 71 -4.15 -6.04 -5.53
CA GLU A 71 -3.99 -7.03 -4.48
C GLU A 71 -4.99 -6.80 -3.36
N ALA A 72 -5.22 -5.55 -2.98
CA ALA A 72 -6.16 -5.22 -1.92
C ALA A 72 -7.58 -5.64 -2.29
N ARG A 73 -7.97 -5.41 -3.53
CA ARG A 73 -9.30 -5.80 -3.99
C ARG A 73 -9.46 -7.30 -4.01
N THR A 74 -8.41 -8.01 -4.40
CA THR A 74 -8.43 -9.47 -4.40
C THR A 74 -8.60 -10.00 -2.98
N GLN A 75 -7.87 -9.42 -2.03
CA GLN A 75 -7.92 -9.88 -0.64
C GLN A 75 -9.23 -9.52 0.04
N SER A 76 -9.84 -8.40 -0.32
CA SER A 76 -11.08 -7.97 0.34
C SER A 76 -12.32 -8.47 -0.38
N SER A 77 -12.17 -9.11 -1.51
CA SER A 77 -13.30 -9.64 -2.28
C SER A 77 -13.78 -10.93 -1.64
N GLU A 78 -15.08 -11.00 -1.43
CA GLU A 78 -15.69 -12.19 -0.85
C GLU A 78 -16.65 -12.83 -1.78
#